data_274cbcb6407ddf63153299dc96125541
#
_entry.id   274cbcb6407ddf63153299dc96125541
#
_cell.length_a   1.000
_cell.length_b   1.000
_cell.length_c   1.000
_cell.angle_alpha   90.00
_cell.angle_beta   90.00
_cell.angle_gamma   90.00
#
_symmetry.space_group_name_H-M   'P 1'
#
loop_
_entity.id
_entity.type
_entity.pdbx_description
1 polymer ?
#
loop_
_entity_poly.entity_id
_entity_poly.type
_entity_poly.pdbx_seq_one_letter_code
_entity_poly.pdbx_strand_id
1 'polypeptide(L)'
;MRVLTQADIGFFLEEKPAAAIHFDAKWDATHRAVTRSAMADAEQVLAERANFGEVDCDSDPELAKSIPIINVPSVAYYRDGKLVGALIGANQDVRLHLERVLRGDPIR
;
A
#
# COMPACT_ATOMS: atom_id res chain seq x y z
N MET A 1 -7.26 -5.15 -6.12
CA MET A 1 -5.88 -4.99 -5.62
C MET A 1 -4.97 -5.95 -6.39
N ARG A 2 -3.83 -5.46 -6.86
CA ARG A 2 -2.88 -6.27 -7.64
C ARG A 2 -1.74 -6.76 -6.79
N VAL A 3 -1.27 -7.99 -7.03
CA VAL A 3 -0.01 -8.48 -6.47
C VAL A 3 1.12 -7.94 -7.33
N LEU A 4 2.07 -7.27 -6.70
CA LEU A 4 3.14 -6.56 -7.40
C LEU A 4 4.45 -7.35 -7.40
N THR A 5 5.20 -7.20 -8.50
CA THR A 5 6.58 -7.68 -8.63
C THR A 5 7.50 -6.50 -8.91
N GLN A 6 8.81 -6.74 -8.92
CA GLN A 6 9.79 -5.70 -9.29
C GLN A 6 9.53 -5.13 -10.68
N ALA A 7 9.06 -5.95 -11.62
CA ALA A 7 8.77 -5.51 -12.98
C ALA A 7 7.56 -4.56 -13.04
N ASP A 8 6.62 -4.70 -12.13
CA ASP A 8 5.34 -3.98 -12.17
C ASP A 8 5.36 -2.65 -11.41
N ILE A 9 6.19 -2.55 -10.38
CA ILE A 9 6.03 -1.49 -9.39
C ILE A 9 6.20 -0.08 -9.95
N GLY A 10 7.11 0.12 -10.87
CA GLY A 10 7.33 1.44 -11.49
C GLY A 10 6.10 1.94 -12.22
N PHE A 11 5.54 1.11 -13.09
CA PHE A 11 4.32 1.44 -13.82
C PHE A 11 3.13 1.63 -12.89
N PHE A 12 3.01 0.75 -11.90
CA PHE A 12 1.95 0.82 -10.90
C PHE A 12 1.92 2.18 -10.20
N LEU A 13 3.08 2.67 -9.76
CA LEU A 13 3.19 3.92 -9.03
C LEU A 13 2.90 5.15 -9.89
N GLU A 14 3.08 5.05 -11.21
CA GLU A 14 2.89 6.16 -12.15
C GLU A 14 1.49 6.25 -12.76
N GLU A 15 0.71 5.17 -12.68
CA GLU A 15 -0.61 5.13 -13.34
C GLU A 15 -1.62 6.12 -12.79
N LYS A 16 -1.55 6.42 -11.49
CA LYS A 16 -2.54 7.25 -10.81
C LYS A 16 -1.86 8.23 -9.85
N PRO A 17 -2.55 9.33 -9.48
CA PRO A 17 -1.96 10.32 -8.58
C PRO A 17 -1.57 9.78 -7.21
N ALA A 18 -2.27 8.77 -6.72
CA ALA A 18 -1.96 8.15 -5.44
C ALA A 18 -1.90 6.64 -5.55
N ALA A 19 -1.19 6.00 -4.62
CA ALA A 19 -1.14 4.55 -4.52
C ALA A 19 -0.97 4.12 -3.07
N ALA A 20 -1.51 2.95 -2.75
CA ALA A 20 -1.30 2.28 -1.48
C ALA A 20 -0.79 0.86 -1.75
N ILE A 21 0.27 0.48 -1.06
CA ILE A 21 0.84 -0.86 -1.19
C ILE A 21 0.83 -1.54 0.18
N HIS A 22 0.12 -2.66 0.26
CA HIS A 22 0.10 -3.52 1.44
C HIS A 22 1.30 -4.48 1.40
N PHE A 23 2.14 -4.41 2.42
CA PHE A 23 3.24 -5.36 2.61
C PHE A 23 2.73 -6.50 3.48
N ASP A 24 2.55 -7.64 2.86
CA ASP A 24 1.89 -8.80 3.44
C ASP A 24 2.87 -9.73 4.14
N ALA A 25 2.45 -10.27 5.29
CA ALA A 25 3.15 -11.33 5.99
C ALA A 25 2.20 -12.53 6.13
N LYS A 26 2.49 -13.61 5.40
CA LYS A 26 1.62 -14.80 5.38
C LYS A 26 1.45 -15.45 6.74
N TRP A 27 2.45 -15.32 7.61
CA TRP A 27 2.41 -15.89 8.95
C TRP A 27 1.42 -15.17 9.89
N ASP A 28 0.92 -14.00 9.51
CA ASP A 28 -0.01 -13.23 10.34
C ASP A 28 -1.38 -13.08 9.65
N ALA A 29 -2.09 -14.20 9.56
CA ALA A 29 -3.35 -14.28 8.82
C ALA A 29 -4.43 -13.32 9.33
N THR A 30 -4.49 -13.08 10.64
CA THR A 30 -5.51 -12.19 11.23
C THR A 30 -5.30 -10.74 10.82
N HIS A 31 -4.09 -10.22 10.97
CA HIS A 31 -3.76 -8.85 10.58
C HIS A 31 -3.86 -8.67 9.06
N ARG A 32 -3.43 -9.68 8.31
CA ARG A 32 -3.53 -9.70 6.87
C ARG A 32 -4.96 -9.51 6.37
N ALA A 33 -5.91 -10.23 6.96
CA ALA A 33 -7.32 -10.13 6.60
C ALA A 33 -7.89 -8.73 6.90
N VAL A 34 -7.53 -8.14 8.04
CA VAL A 34 -7.97 -6.79 8.42
C VAL A 34 -7.43 -5.76 7.45
N THR A 35 -6.15 -5.82 7.11
CA THR A 35 -5.54 -4.88 6.16
C THR A 35 -6.13 -5.02 4.77
N ARG A 36 -6.32 -6.24 4.28
CA ARG A 36 -6.93 -6.48 2.98
C ARG A 36 -8.35 -5.94 2.89
N SER A 37 -9.12 -6.08 3.97
CA SER A 37 -10.46 -5.52 4.04
C SER A 37 -10.45 -4.00 3.94
N ALA A 38 -9.57 -3.34 4.68
CA ALA A 38 -9.41 -1.89 4.62
C ALA A 38 -8.99 -1.40 3.23
N MET A 39 -8.08 -2.13 2.57
CA MET A 39 -7.65 -1.83 1.20
C MET A 39 -8.81 -1.98 0.21
N ALA A 40 -9.59 -3.05 0.33
CA ALA A 40 -10.74 -3.29 -0.54
C ALA A 40 -11.81 -2.22 -0.39
N ASP A 41 -12.10 -1.81 0.83
CA ASP A 41 -13.08 -0.74 1.10
C ASP A 41 -12.63 0.59 0.48
N ALA A 42 -11.36 0.93 0.62
CA ALA A 42 -10.81 2.14 0.03
C ALA A 42 -10.83 2.08 -1.51
N GLU A 43 -10.52 0.93 -2.08
CA GLU A 43 -10.52 0.73 -3.53
C GLU A 43 -11.90 0.95 -4.15
N GLN A 44 -12.96 0.52 -3.48
CA GLN A 44 -14.33 0.74 -3.97
C GLN A 44 -14.66 2.21 -4.19
N VAL A 45 -14.06 3.09 -3.40
CA VAL A 45 -14.34 4.53 -3.45
C VAL A 45 -13.31 5.30 -4.27
N LEU A 46 -12.05 4.88 -4.24
CA LEU A 46 -10.94 5.67 -4.77
C LEU A 46 -10.23 5.06 -5.99
N ALA A 47 -10.78 3.98 -6.58
CA ALA A 47 -10.14 3.26 -7.67
C ALA A 47 -9.79 4.12 -8.89
N GLU A 48 -10.52 5.18 -9.14
CA GLU A 48 -10.26 6.09 -10.26
C GLU A 48 -9.07 7.02 -10.00
N ARG A 49 -8.74 7.26 -8.73
CA ARG A 49 -7.74 8.25 -8.31
C ARG A 49 -6.52 7.62 -7.65
N ALA A 50 -6.59 6.35 -7.29
CA ALA A 50 -5.53 5.65 -6.58
C ALA A 50 -5.41 4.21 -7.04
N ASN A 51 -4.19 3.69 -7.07
CA ASN A 51 -3.91 2.29 -7.31
C ASN A 51 -3.68 1.55 -5.99
N PHE A 52 -4.10 0.29 -5.96
CA PHE A 52 -4.02 -0.57 -4.78
C PHE A 52 -3.24 -1.83 -5.12
N GLY A 53 -2.17 -2.09 -4.39
CA GLY A 53 -1.30 -3.22 -4.63
C GLY A 53 -0.88 -3.92 -3.35
N GLU A 54 -0.33 -5.13 -3.53
CA GLU A 54 0.15 -5.96 -2.44
C GLU A 54 1.50 -6.55 -2.82
N VAL A 55 2.43 -6.53 -1.87
CA VAL A 55 3.73 -7.20 -1.99
C VAL A 55 3.76 -8.35 -0.99
N ASP A 56 4.05 -9.56 -1.50
CA ASP A 56 4.31 -10.72 -0.66
C ASP A 56 5.79 -10.69 -0.26
N CYS A 57 6.06 -10.31 0.98
CA CYS A 57 7.43 -10.17 1.47
C CYS A 57 8.19 -11.50 1.52
N ASP A 58 7.48 -12.62 1.60
CA ASP A 58 8.10 -13.96 1.60
C ASP A 58 8.48 -14.40 0.19
N SER A 59 7.65 -14.09 -0.80
CA SER A 59 7.88 -14.50 -2.18
C SER A 59 8.81 -13.57 -2.95
N ASP A 60 8.83 -12.28 -2.58
CA ASP A 60 9.66 -11.28 -3.26
C ASP A 60 10.42 -10.42 -2.24
N PRO A 61 11.41 -11.00 -1.56
CA PRO A 61 12.16 -10.27 -0.54
C PRO A 61 12.98 -9.10 -1.10
N GLU A 62 13.40 -9.17 -2.37
CA GLU A 62 14.15 -8.09 -3.00
C GLU A 62 13.28 -6.84 -3.20
N LEU A 63 12.03 -7.03 -3.62
CA LEU A 63 11.09 -5.93 -3.74
C LEU A 63 10.78 -5.33 -2.37
N ALA A 64 10.56 -6.17 -1.36
CA ALA A 64 10.31 -5.71 -0.01
C ALA A 64 11.47 -4.86 0.55
N LYS A 65 12.72 -5.23 0.25
CA LYS A 65 13.90 -4.48 0.67
C LYS A 65 14.08 -3.16 -0.07
N SER A 66 13.59 -3.07 -1.29
CA SER A 66 13.73 -1.85 -2.11
C SER A 66 12.90 -0.69 -1.59
N ILE A 67 11.97 -0.94 -0.70
CA ILE A 67 11.09 0.07 -0.10
C ILE A 67 11.46 0.18 1.38
N PRO A 68 11.62 1.40 1.92
CA PRO A 68 12.09 1.59 3.29
C PRO A 68 11.00 1.26 4.32
N ILE A 69 10.65 -0.02 4.42
CA ILE A 69 9.68 -0.54 5.37
C ILE A 69 10.39 -1.42 6.37
N ILE A 70 10.16 -1.14 7.63
CA ILE A 70 10.87 -1.81 8.71
C ILE A 70 10.11 -3.03 9.22
N ASN A 71 8.78 -2.94 9.27
CA ASN A 71 7.93 -3.97 9.88
C ASN A 71 6.73 -4.31 9.00
N VAL A 72 6.26 -5.54 9.13
CA VAL A 72 5.01 -6.01 8.52
C VAL A 72 4.03 -6.45 9.62
N PRO A 73 2.73 -6.30 9.44
CA PRO A 73 2.08 -5.71 8.28
C PRO A 73 2.23 -4.18 8.24
N SER A 74 2.32 -3.64 7.06
CA SER A 74 2.37 -2.18 6.87
C SER A 74 1.75 -1.80 5.53
N VAL A 75 1.38 -0.52 5.42
CA VAL A 75 0.88 0.05 4.17
C VAL A 75 1.74 1.26 3.82
N ALA A 76 2.31 1.26 2.63
CA ALA A 76 3.06 2.39 2.09
C ALA A 76 2.15 3.22 1.19
N TYR A 77 2.22 4.54 1.35
CA TYR A 77 1.41 5.49 0.60
C TYR A 77 2.29 6.34 -0.29
N TYR A 78 1.86 6.51 -1.54
CA TYR A 78 2.62 7.21 -2.57
C TYR A 78 1.78 8.31 -3.21
N ARG A 79 2.45 9.38 -3.61
CA ARG A 79 1.87 10.44 -4.43
C ARG A 79 2.79 10.75 -5.60
N ASP A 80 2.23 10.72 -6.81
CA ASP A 80 2.97 10.98 -8.05
C ASP A 80 4.24 10.14 -8.15
N GLY A 81 4.15 8.87 -7.73
CA GLY A 81 5.25 7.92 -7.76
C GLY A 81 6.23 8.02 -6.60
N LYS A 82 6.03 8.96 -5.68
CA LYS A 82 6.96 9.19 -4.55
C LYS A 82 6.37 8.71 -3.23
N LEU A 83 7.17 8.07 -2.42
CA LEU A 83 6.77 7.61 -1.10
C LEU A 83 6.46 8.82 -0.19
N VAL A 84 5.23 8.87 0.30
CA VAL A 84 4.79 9.87 1.27
C VAL A 84 5.06 9.38 2.69
N GLY A 85 4.82 8.12 2.94
CA GLY A 85 5.05 7.48 4.22
C GLY A 85 4.59 6.04 4.24
N ALA A 86 5.04 5.30 5.26
CA ALA A 86 4.62 3.94 5.48
C ALA A 86 4.14 3.81 6.93
N LEU A 87 2.92 3.31 7.11
CA LEU A 87 2.31 3.17 8.41
C LEU A 87 2.24 1.69 8.81
N ILE A 88 2.78 1.39 9.98
CA ILE A 88 2.82 0.03 10.53
C ILE A 88 1.50 -0.28 11.21
N GLY A 89 1.07 -1.53 11.08
CA GLY A 89 -0.12 -2.04 11.72
C GLY A 89 -1.24 -2.32 10.73
N ALA A 90 -2.09 -3.25 11.11
CA ALA A 90 -3.17 -3.74 10.25
C ALA A 90 -4.41 -2.86 10.29
N ASN A 91 -4.67 -2.26 11.43
CA ASN A 91 -5.92 -1.53 11.67
C ASN A 91 -5.78 -0.07 11.26
N GLN A 92 -5.67 0.16 9.96
CA GLN A 92 -5.51 1.49 9.39
C GLN A 92 -6.74 1.91 8.61
N ASP A 93 -7.05 3.20 8.64
CA ASP A 93 -8.05 3.78 7.75
C ASP A 93 -7.36 4.17 6.44
N VAL A 94 -7.23 3.20 5.55
CA VAL A 94 -6.54 3.37 4.26
C VAL A 94 -7.20 4.46 3.42
N ARG A 95 -8.53 4.49 3.39
CA ARG A 95 -9.28 5.50 2.64
C ARG A 95 -8.94 6.91 3.13
N LEU A 96 -8.96 7.14 4.43
CA LEU A 96 -8.65 8.45 5.00
C LEU A 96 -7.22 8.88 4.67
N HIS A 97 -6.26 7.96 4.80
CA HIS A 97 -4.87 8.25 4.48
C HIS A 97 -4.69 8.61 2.99
N LEU A 98 -5.34 7.88 2.09
CA LEU A 98 -5.28 8.19 0.65
C LEU A 98 -5.94 9.52 0.32
N GLU A 99 -7.06 9.85 0.96
CA GLU A 99 -7.69 11.15 0.77
C GLU A 99 -6.76 12.29 1.19
N ARG A 100 -6.01 12.10 2.28
CA ARG A 100 -4.98 13.07 2.71
C ARG A 100 -3.84 13.16 1.71
N VAL A 101 -3.35 12.02 1.21
CA VAL A 101 -2.31 11.99 0.17
C VAL A 101 -2.76 12.78 -1.06
N LEU A 102 -3.98 12.57 -1.51
CA LEU A 102 -4.53 13.25 -2.68
C LEU A 102 -4.67 14.75 -2.48
N ARG A 103 -4.89 15.21 -1.26
CA ARG A 103 -4.92 16.65 -0.93
C ARG A 103 -3.54 17.25 -0.68
N GLY A 104 -2.51 16.42 -0.57
CA GLY A 104 -1.17 16.88 -0.21
C GLY A 104 -0.98 17.09 1.28
N ASP A 105 -1.88 16.55 2.11
CA ASP A 105 -1.77 16.63 3.57
C ASP A 105 -0.86 15.52 4.10
N PRO A 106 -0.20 15.72 5.26
CA PRO A 106 0.60 14.66 5.86
C PRO A 106 -0.27 13.51 6.35
N ILE A 107 0.30 12.30 6.34
CA ILE A 107 -0.31 11.11 6.90
C ILE A 107 0.41 10.72 8.19
N ARG A 108 -0.39 10.21 9.14
CA ARG A 108 0.16 9.77 10.42
C ARG A 108 -0.63 8.59 10.95
#